data_928850bda568dbbb8ae285efd888a87f
#
_entry.id   928850bda568dbbb8ae285efd888a87f
#
_cell.length_a   1.000
_cell.length_b   1.000
_cell.length_c   1.000
_cell.angle_alpha   90.00
_cell.angle_beta   90.00
_cell.angle_gamma   90.00
#
_symmetry.space_group_name_H-M   'P 1'
#
loop_
_entity.id
_entity.type
_entity.pdbx_description
1 polymer ?
#
loop_
_entity_poly.entity_id
_entity_poly.type
_entity_poly.pdbx_seq_one_letter_code
_entity_poly.pdbx_strand_id
1 'polypeptide(L)'
;MKNELKPILIYPPEEARRNSFVVEKIERELGAKLKSPDYRGDALYVINRTNDYKIAEYYEQSGVRVFNPSALSKIANDKQLCYDFMEKNGIEIMPTHYKNPPFVKKPRDGHGGAGVVWCDSAEDYD
;
A
#
# COMPACT_ATOMS: atom_id res chain seq x y z
N MET A 1 -20.21 -11.70 -28.49
CA MET A 1 -19.24 -12.38 -27.62
C MET A 1 -19.08 -11.58 -26.34
N LYS A 2 -19.21 -12.24 -25.21
CA LYS A 2 -18.88 -11.58 -23.93
C LYS A 2 -17.38 -11.40 -23.89
N ASN A 3 -16.90 -10.16 -23.72
CA ASN A 3 -15.50 -9.94 -23.41
C ASN A 3 -15.20 -10.64 -22.08
N GLU A 4 -14.25 -11.55 -22.12
CA GLU A 4 -13.80 -12.23 -20.92
C GLU A 4 -13.16 -11.22 -19.99
N LEU A 5 -13.64 -11.15 -18.74
CA LEU A 5 -13.06 -10.27 -17.73
C LEU A 5 -11.61 -10.67 -17.45
N LYS A 6 -10.74 -9.70 -17.34
CA LYS A 6 -9.32 -9.91 -17.05
C LYS A 6 -8.97 -9.40 -15.64
N PRO A 7 -7.97 -10.00 -15.02
CA PRO A 7 -7.36 -9.38 -13.85
C PRO A 7 -6.82 -7.99 -14.20
N ILE A 8 -6.95 -7.05 -13.28
CA ILE A 8 -6.44 -5.68 -13.45
C ILE A 8 -5.33 -5.44 -12.43
N LEU A 9 -4.19 -4.99 -12.91
CA LEU A 9 -3.08 -4.52 -12.08
C LEU A 9 -3.11 -2.99 -12.06
N ILE A 10 -3.41 -2.41 -10.91
CA ILE A 10 -3.39 -0.95 -10.74
C ILE A 10 -2.06 -0.54 -10.12
N TYR A 11 -1.35 0.32 -10.85
CA TYR A 11 -0.03 0.76 -10.46
C TYR A 11 0.19 2.20 -10.94
N PRO A 12 0.77 3.11 -10.12
CA PRO A 12 1.17 4.42 -10.59
C PRO A 12 2.16 4.28 -11.76
N PRO A 13 1.98 5.01 -12.87
CA PRO A 13 2.78 4.80 -14.09
C PRO A 13 4.29 4.89 -13.88
N GLU A 14 4.74 5.83 -13.07
CA GLU A 14 6.17 5.99 -12.78
C GLU A 14 6.73 4.81 -11.99
N GLU A 15 6.00 4.36 -10.98
CA GLU A 15 6.39 3.20 -10.18
C GLU A 15 6.33 1.90 -10.99
N ALA A 16 5.35 1.77 -11.88
CA ALA A 16 5.26 0.64 -12.80
C ALA A 16 6.50 0.56 -13.71
N ARG A 17 6.99 1.69 -14.19
CA ARG A 17 8.23 1.74 -14.99
C ARG A 17 9.45 1.32 -14.17
N ARG A 18 9.58 1.81 -12.94
CA ARG A 18 10.68 1.42 -12.03
C ARG A 18 10.65 -0.07 -11.68
N ASN A 19 9.47 -0.64 -11.61
CA ASN A 19 9.24 -2.04 -11.24
C ASN A 19 8.78 -2.89 -12.44
N SER A 20 9.24 -2.56 -13.64
CA SER A 20 8.81 -3.21 -14.89
C SER A 20 8.93 -4.73 -14.85
N PHE A 21 9.98 -5.25 -14.23
CA PHE A 21 10.16 -6.70 -14.06
C PHE A 21 8.97 -7.35 -13.32
N VAL A 22 8.49 -6.72 -12.24
CA VAL A 22 7.34 -7.22 -11.46
C VAL A 22 6.06 -7.11 -12.28
N VAL A 23 5.86 -5.98 -12.98
CA VAL A 23 4.70 -5.75 -13.84
C VAL A 23 4.63 -6.81 -14.94
N GLU A 24 5.71 -6.99 -15.68
CA GLU A 24 5.79 -7.98 -16.77
C GLU A 24 5.54 -9.40 -16.29
N LYS A 25 6.06 -9.74 -15.11
CA LYS A 25 5.82 -11.05 -14.51
C LYS A 25 4.34 -11.27 -14.17
N ILE A 26 3.71 -10.30 -13.54
CA ILE A 26 2.27 -10.36 -13.21
C ILE A 26 1.42 -10.45 -14.47
N GLU A 27 1.72 -9.64 -15.48
CA GLU A 27 1.02 -9.69 -16.78
C GLU A 27 1.14 -11.07 -17.43
N ARG A 28 2.34 -11.61 -17.46
CA ARG A 28 2.61 -12.91 -18.08
C ARG A 28 1.96 -14.07 -17.33
N GLU A 29 2.10 -14.12 -16.00
CA GLU A 29 1.65 -15.26 -15.20
C GLU A 29 0.14 -15.25 -14.95
N LEU A 30 -0.46 -14.08 -14.85
CA LEU A 30 -1.87 -13.93 -14.50
C LEU A 30 -2.75 -13.41 -15.64
N GLY A 31 -2.17 -13.01 -16.76
CA GLY A 31 -2.91 -12.36 -17.84
C GLY A 31 -3.49 -11.00 -17.44
N ALA A 32 -2.92 -10.38 -16.42
CA ALA A 32 -3.40 -9.10 -15.92
C ALA A 32 -3.16 -7.97 -16.92
N LYS A 33 -4.00 -6.94 -16.85
CA LYS A 33 -3.85 -5.70 -17.62
C LYS A 33 -3.43 -4.57 -16.71
N LEU A 34 -2.31 -3.95 -17.03
CA LEU A 34 -1.83 -2.76 -16.31
C LEU A 34 -2.74 -1.57 -16.57
N LYS A 35 -3.15 -0.91 -15.49
CA LYS A 35 -3.98 0.30 -15.51
C LYS A 35 -3.44 1.31 -14.51
N SER A 36 -3.70 2.58 -14.80
CA SER A 36 -3.39 3.68 -13.89
C SER A 36 -4.37 3.74 -12.70
N PRO A 37 -4.03 4.48 -11.62
CA PRO A 37 -4.88 4.55 -10.42
C PRO A 37 -6.28 5.12 -10.61
N ASP A 38 -6.53 5.83 -11.70
CA ASP A 38 -7.84 6.40 -12.05
C ASP A 38 -8.77 5.42 -12.79
N TYR A 39 -8.28 4.24 -13.16
CA TYR A 39 -9.10 3.22 -13.83
C TYR A 39 -10.22 2.74 -12.92
N ARG A 40 -11.44 2.72 -13.47
CA ARG A 40 -12.67 2.26 -12.77
C ARG A 40 -13.51 1.32 -13.62
N GLY A 41 -12.90 0.68 -14.63
CA GLY A 41 -13.59 -0.27 -15.49
C GLY A 41 -13.74 -1.66 -14.89
N ASP A 42 -14.29 -2.56 -15.69
CA ASP A 42 -14.53 -3.94 -15.29
C ASP A 42 -13.24 -4.70 -14.98
N ALA A 43 -13.31 -5.60 -14.00
CA ALA A 43 -12.20 -6.44 -13.59
C ALA A 43 -12.70 -7.81 -13.12
N LEU A 44 -11.94 -8.86 -13.42
CA LEU A 44 -12.15 -10.18 -12.82
C LEU A 44 -11.78 -10.16 -11.33
N TYR A 45 -10.64 -9.58 -11.02
CA TYR A 45 -10.17 -9.16 -9.69
C TYR A 45 -9.12 -8.07 -9.88
N VAL A 46 -8.79 -7.37 -8.81
CA VAL A 46 -7.84 -6.26 -8.85
C VAL A 46 -6.63 -6.56 -7.98
N ILE A 47 -5.44 -6.30 -8.51
CA ILE A 47 -4.19 -6.24 -7.75
C ILE A 47 -3.85 -4.76 -7.59
N ASN A 48 -4.07 -4.22 -6.40
CA ASN A 48 -3.84 -2.81 -6.11
C ASN A 48 -2.42 -2.59 -5.57
N ARG A 49 -1.57 -2.01 -6.41
CA ARG A 49 -0.18 -1.66 -6.05
C ARG A 49 -0.03 -0.17 -5.77
N THR A 50 -1.10 0.46 -5.34
CA THR A 50 -1.09 1.84 -4.86
C THR A 50 -1.13 1.87 -3.33
N ASN A 51 -0.94 3.05 -2.76
CA ASN A 51 -1.11 3.28 -1.32
C ASN A 51 -2.53 3.76 -0.97
N ASP A 52 -3.40 3.84 -1.95
CA ASP A 52 -4.77 4.31 -1.78
C ASP A 52 -5.73 3.14 -1.59
N TYR A 53 -6.10 2.89 -0.34
CA TYR A 53 -7.08 1.86 0.01
C TYR A 53 -8.49 2.14 -0.54
N LYS A 54 -8.80 3.40 -0.88
CA LYS A 54 -10.11 3.78 -1.44
C LYS A 54 -10.36 3.17 -2.81
N ILE A 55 -9.29 2.91 -3.56
CA ILE A 55 -9.39 2.16 -4.82
C ILE A 55 -9.91 0.76 -4.56
N ALA A 56 -9.39 0.09 -3.52
CA ALA A 56 -9.87 -1.24 -3.14
C ALA A 56 -11.33 -1.18 -2.68
N GLU A 57 -11.72 -0.20 -1.86
CA GLU A 57 -13.11 -0.02 -1.43
C GLU A 57 -14.07 0.13 -2.60
N TYR A 58 -13.69 0.91 -3.62
CA TYR A 58 -14.51 1.09 -4.82
C TYR A 58 -14.86 -0.24 -5.48
N TYR A 59 -13.88 -1.10 -5.70
CA TYR A 59 -14.09 -2.39 -6.33
C TYR A 59 -14.82 -3.39 -5.42
N GLU A 60 -14.50 -3.39 -4.15
CA GLU A 60 -15.15 -4.26 -3.15
C GLU A 60 -16.66 -3.99 -3.05
N GLN A 61 -17.08 -2.71 -3.14
CA GLN A 61 -18.51 -2.33 -3.17
C GLN A 61 -19.26 -2.94 -4.34
N SER A 62 -18.57 -3.23 -5.43
CA SER A 62 -19.15 -3.90 -6.61
C SER A 62 -18.97 -5.42 -6.59
N GLY A 63 -18.50 -5.98 -5.48
CA GLY A 63 -18.28 -7.42 -5.34
C GLY A 63 -17.00 -7.93 -6.02
N VAL A 64 -16.12 -7.04 -6.48
CA VAL A 64 -14.85 -7.40 -7.10
C VAL A 64 -13.78 -7.58 -6.01
N ARG A 65 -13.12 -8.72 -6.02
CA ARG A 65 -12.05 -9.00 -5.07
C ARG A 65 -10.80 -8.16 -5.34
N VAL A 66 -10.21 -7.62 -4.29
CA VAL A 66 -8.97 -6.83 -4.38
C VAL A 66 -7.87 -7.44 -3.52
N PHE A 67 -6.68 -7.46 -4.03
CA PHE A 67 -5.45 -7.85 -3.33
C PHE A 67 -4.55 -6.61 -3.16
N ASN A 68 -4.31 -6.17 -1.93
CA ASN A 68 -4.88 -6.64 -0.68
C ASN A 68 -6.22 -5.95 -0.40
N PRO A 69 -7.08 -6.55 0.47
CA PRO A 69 -8.34 -5.92 0.85
C PRO A 69 -8.15 -4.52 1.44
N SER A 70 -9.15 -3.65 1.25
CA SER A 70 -9.10 -2.26 1.71
C SER A 70 -8.82 -2.11 3.20
N ALA A 71 -9.45 -2.94 4.02
CA ALA A 71 -9.25 -2.94 5.47
C ALA A 71 -7.79 -3.19 5.88
N LEU A 72 -7.13 -4.14 5.21
CA LEU A 72 -5.71 -4.41 5.43
C LEU A 72 -4.84 -3.27 4.92
N SER A 73 -5.10 -2.79 3.71
CA SER A 73 -4.32 -1.71 3.09
C SER A 73 -4.38 -0.42 3.89
N LYS A 74 -5.55 -0.08 4.44
CA LYS A 74 -5.72 1.09 5.31
C LYS A 74 -4.81 1.05 6.54
N ILE A 75 -4.73 -0.10 7.19
CA ILE A 75 -3.90 -0.29 8.38
C ILE A 75 -2.42 -0.38 7.99
N ALA A 76 -2.08 -1.19 7.00
CA ALA A 76 -0.69 -1.46 6.63
C ALA A 76 0.04 -0.24 6.04
N ASN A 77 -0.68 0.66 5.38
CA ASN A 77 -0.09 1.84 4.75
C ASN A 77 0.00 3.06 5.68
N ASP A 78 -0.49 2.97 6.90
CA ASP A 78 -0.35 3.98 7.94
C ASP A 78 0.39 3.39 9.14
N LYS A 79 1.61 3.87 9.40
CA LYS A 79 2.47 3.31 10.44
C LYS A 79 1.85 3.40 11.83
N GLN A 80 1.16 4.49 12.13
CA GLN A 80 0.52 4.65 13.44
C GLN A 80 -0.63 3.65 13.61
N LEU A 81 -1.51 3.55 12.62
CA LEU A 81 -2.60 2.58 12.65
C LEU A 81 -2.08 1.13 12.71
N CYS A 82 -0.99 0.85 12.01
CA CYS A 82 -0.36 -0.47 12.02
C CYS A 82 0.17 -0.82 13.43
N TYR A 83 0.89 0.09 14.06
CA TYR A 83 1.41 -0.12 15.41
C TYR A 83 0.29 -0.24 16.45
N ASP A 84 -0.72 0.61 16.39
CA ASP A 84 -1.88 0.54 17.29
C ASP A 84 -2.61 -0.80 17.14
N PHE A 85 -2.78 -1.28 15.92
CA PHE A 85 -3.37 -2.58 15.62
C PHE A 85 -2.53 -3.73 16.20
N MET A 86 -1.21 -3.68 16.03
CA MET A 86 -0.31 -4.70 16.56
C MET A 86 -0.36 -4.75 18.10
N GLU A 87 -0.25 -3.60 18.76
CA GLU A 87 -0.33 -3.52 20.23
C GLU A 87 -1.67 -4.05 20.76
N LYS A 88 -2.77 -3.63 20.13
CA LYS A 88 -4.12 -4.09 20.50
C LYS A 88 -4.28 -5.61 20.39
N ASN A 89 -3.54 -6.24 19.49
CA ASN A 89 -3.58 -7.69 19.27
C ASN A 89 -2.44 -8.44 19.97
N GLY A 90 -1.72 -7.79 20.89
CA GLY A 90 -0.68 -8.41 21.70
C GLY A 90 0.61 -8.71 20.91
N ILE A 91 0.80 -8.06 19.77
CA ILE A 91 2.03 -8.19 18.99
C ILE A 91 3.04 -7.17 19.50
N GLU A 92 4.20 -7.63 19.92
CA GLU A 92 5.27 -6.77 20.40
C GLU A 92 5.83 -5.91 19.26
N ILE A 93 6.00 -4.62 19.53
CA ILE A 93 6.55 -3.65 18.60
C ILE A 93 7.70 -2.86 19.23
N MET A 94 8.50 -2.22 18.40
CA MET A 94 9.46 -1.23 18.87
C MET A 94 8.74 -0.06 19.53
N PRO A 95 9.26 0.51 20.64
CA PRO A 95 8.65 1.66 21.27
C PRO A 95 8.45 2.81 20.30
N THR A 96 7.24 3.39 20.31
CA THR A 96 6.88 4.58 19.53
C THR A 96 6.73 5.78 20.45
N HIS A 97 6.79 7.00 19.86
CA HIS A 97 6.74 8.25 20.63
C HIS A 97 7.83 8.38 21.70
N TYR A 98 8.97 7.75 21.42
CA TYR A 98 10.13 7.75 22.30
C TYR A 98 10.96 9.01 22.08
N LYS A 99 11.18 9.80 23.13
CA LYS A 99 11.83 11.12 23.06
C LYS A 99 13.30 11.13 23.43
N ASN A 100 13.83 10.01 23.93
CA ASN A 100 15.26 9.94 24.30
C ASN A 100 16.11 9.67 23.06
N PRO A 101 17.00 10.59 22.69
CA PRO A 101 17.86 10.40 21.53
C PRO A 101 18.90 9.27 21.77
N PRO A 102 19.39 8.61 20.70
CA PRO A 102 18.97 8.84 19.32
C PRO A 102 17.65 8.17 18.99
N PHE A 103 16.90 8.76 18.08
CA PHE A 103 15.65 8.16 17.56
C PHE A 103 15.49 8.47 16.06
N VAL A 104 14.49 7.83 15.45
CA VAL A 104 14.18 8.03 14.04
C VAL A 104 12.75 8.55 13.90
N LYS A 105 12.59 9.64 13.15
CA LYS A 105 11.29 10.17 12.74
C LYS A 105 10.90 9.56 11.39
N LYS A 106 9.66 9.13 11.28
CA LYS A 106 9.11 8.54 10.05
C LYS A 106 7.76 9.16 9.71
N PRO A 107 7.50 9.48 8.43
CA PRO A 107 6.15 9.83 8.00
C PRO A 107 5.20 8.64 8.25
N ARG A 108 3.96 8.92 8.63
CA ARG A 108 2.95 7.87 8.83
C ARG A 108 2.70 7.07 7.56
N ASP A 109 2.62 7.76 6.42
CA ASP A 109 2.31 7.22 5.09
C ASP A 109 3.54 7.08 4.17
N GLY A 110 4.75 7.24 4.72
CA GLY A 110 6.00 7.17 3.93
C GLY A 110 6.35 5.76 3.49
N HIS A 111 7.04 5.66 2.36
CA HIS A 111 7.48 4.41 1.75
C HIS A 111 8.94 4.48 1.30
N GLY A 112 9.60 3.33 1.30
CA GLY A 112 10.95 3.21 0.78
C GLY A 112 11.99 4.08 1.49
N GLY A 113 11.75 4.42 2.75
CA GLY A 113 12.63 5.26 3.54
C GLY A 113 12.51 6.77 3.26
N ALA A 114 11.61 7.17 2.36
CA ALA A 114 11.39 8.59 2.08
C ALA A 114 10.90 9.33 3.34
N GLY A 115 11.51 10.48 3.63
CA GLY A 115 11.17 11.31 4.78
C GLY A 115 11.60 10.75 6.14
N VAL A 116 12.36 9.66 6.18
CA VAL A 116 12.94 9.12 7.42
C VAL A 116 14.12 9.97 7.82
N VAL A 117 14.12 10.46 9.08
CA VAL A 117 15.16 11.35 9.61
C VAL A 117 15.74 10.77 10.88
N TRP A 118 17.07 10.73 10.95
CA TRP A 118 17.80 10.43 12.17
C TRP A 118 17.87 11.66 13.07
N CYS A 119 17.59 11.49 14.34
CA CYS A 119 17.53 12.58 15.32
C CYS A 119 18.45 12.30 16.51
N ASP A 120 19.42 13.17 16.72
CA ASP A 120 20.39 13.09 17.83
C ASP A 120 19.98 13.91 19.04
N SER A 121 18.99 14.77 18.91
CA SER A 121 18.53 15.69 19.95
C SER A 121 17.05 15.47 20.27
N ALA A 122 16.68 15.62 21.55
CA ALA A 122 15.28 15.59 21.97
C ALA A 122 14.45 16.72 21.34
N GLU A 123 15.07 17.83 20.98
CA GLU A 123 14.43 18.97 20.30
C GLU A 123 13.97 18.60 18.88
N ASP A 124 14.61 17.63 18.25
CA ASP A 124 14.24 17.13 16.92
C ASP A 124 12.92 16.35 16.93
N TYR A 125 12.36 16.05 18.10
CA TYR A 125 11.11 15.30 18.24
C TYR A 125 9.90 16.07 17.68
N ASP A 126 9.87 17.36 17.90
CA ASP A 126 8.82 18.26 17.43
C ASP A 126 9.19 18.77 16.01
#